data_4e01d1dfbe0d58c5aa96785f3dbaae1d
#
_entry.id   4e01d1dfbe0d58c5aa96785f3dbaae1d
#
_cell.length_a   1.000
_cell.length_b   1.000
_cell.length_c   1.000
_cell.angle_alpha   90.00
_cell.angle_beta   90.00
_cell.angle_gamma   90.00
#
_symmetry.space_group_name_H-M   'P 1'
#
loop_
_entity.id
_entity.type
_entity.pdbx_description
1 polymer ?
#
loop_
_entity_poly.entity_id
_entity_poly.type
_entity_poly.pdbx_seq_one_letter_code
_entity_poly.pdbx_strand_id
1 'polypeptide(L)'
;MGLNMAVNIGVFLRKNRYYLRVMLPNEHPLHAHYKSGKVVVSLKGNSFREAQLEANLKRAEILSNQFVIPEAKRQGFDASITDKCYLRDVFDRWIKSQTRSHDSINACKRSLALYEEFTLNPYIKDLTRAQGDGFRSWLQNPNRQTSSKTARDRLVWVQSLLNYATVELELLTKNPWQGINLKYSTTQRRRPWTEDELRTLFSSEVFTKGKALKDWRAGHEAAYWLPILGLYTGARISELTQLRCSDIKTDSDIPYIEITNEGANQKLKTAASNRKIPVHSLLIKLGFMQYVQKVQLENHDSLWPRLPVRINKAGGYFSNWFGEYRAKIGLIGYPDFHCLRHTVRTKLLEADIKEQLIDMIVGHEIQGSTGAKVYSHRTLVTLRDAIEKLKFSSPEELLQVNLSQPEP
;
A
#
# COMPACT_ATOMS: atom_id res chain seq x y z
N MET A 1 55.62 12.94 -8.22
CA MET A 1 54.47 13.82 -8.59
C MET A 1 53.20 12.97 -8.58
N GLY A 2 52.47 13.04 -7.49
CA GLY A 2 51.24 12.28 -7.29
C GLY A 2 50.07 13.05 -7.84
N LEU A 3 49.44 12.52 -8.86
CA LEU A 3 48.11 13.01 -9.31
C LEU A 3 47.01 12.50 -8.39
N ASN A 4 46.63 13.33 -7.44
CA ASN A 4 45.39 13.17 -6.67
C ASN A 4 44.19 13.45 -7.61
N MET A 5 43.74 12.47 -8.38
CA MET A 5 42.41 12.51 -8.97
C MET A 5 41.39 12.14 -7.89
N ALA A 6 40.74 13.13 -7.31
CA ALA A 6 39.54 12.95 -6.51
C ALA A 6 38.46 12.35 -7.42
N VAL A 7 38.35 11.03 -7.38
CA VAL A 7 37.39 10.30 -8.22
C VAL A 7 36.05 10.33 -7.52
N ASN A 8 35.12 11.13 -8.05
CA ASN A 8 33.75 11.24 -7.60
C ASN A 8 33.08 9.85 -7.65
N ILE A 9 33.00 9.19 -6.49
CA ILE A 9 32.30 7.89 -6.36
C ILE A 9 30.83 8.17 -6.50
N GLY A 10 30.27 7.88 -7.67
CA GLY A 10 28.87 8.18 -8.00
C GLY A 10 27.88 7.26 -7.31
N VAL A 11 27.92 7.16 -5.96
CA VAL A 11 26.86 6.50 -5.19
C VAL A 11 25.69 7.46 -5.01
N PHE A 12 24.49 7.02 -5.36
CA PHE A 12 23.29 7.84 -5.23
C PHE A 12 22.11 6.97 -4.76
N LEU A 13 21.18 7.60 -4.02
CA LEU A 13 19.97 6.97 -3.52
C LEU A 13 18.81 7.22 -4.51
N ARG A 14 18.10 6.15 -4.87
CA ARG A 14 16.91 6.23 -5.71
C ARG A 14 15.87 5.23 -5.20
N LYS A 15 14.67 5.67 -4.89
CA LYS A 15 13.57 4.82 -4.39
C LYS A 15 13.99 3.90 -3.25
N ASN A 16 14.65 4.44 -2.24
CA ASN A 16 15.15 3.71 -1.06
C ASN A 16 16.20 2.62 -1.35
N ARG A 17 16.86 2.65 -2.50
CA ARG A 17 17.97 1.75 -2.85
C ARG A 17 19.16 2.55 -3.33
N TYR A 18 20.35 2.15 -2.89
CA TYR A 18 21.59 2.75 -3.33
C TYR A 18 22.05 2.17 -4.67
N TYR A 19 22.62 3.03 -5.51
CA TYR A 19 23.18 2.69 -6.81
C TYR A 19 24.57 3.27 -6.94
N LEU A 20 25.44 2.53 -7.63
CA LEU A 20 26.75 3.00 -8.06
C LEU A 20 26.68 3.36 -9.55
N ARG A 21 27.19 4.54 -9.89
CA ARG A 21 27.45 4.96 -11.27
C ARG A 21 28.93 4.99 -11.53
N VAL A 22 29.40 4.27 -12.55
CA VAL A 22 30.79 4.26 -13.02
C VAL A 22 30.79 4.72 -14.46
N MET A 23 31.71 5.63 -14.79
CA MET A 23 32.00 5.99 -16.19
C MET A 23 33.23 5.18 -16.62
N LEU A 24 33.07 4.39 -17.67
CA LEU A 24 34.15 3.62 -18.26
C LEU A 24 35.00 4.52 -19.17
N PRO A 25 36.32 4.42 -19.14
CA PRO A 25 37.19 5.04 -20.16
C PRO A 25 36.81 4.54 -21.56
N ASN A 26 37.03 5.36 -22.58
CA ASN A 26 36.71 5.00 -23.97
C ASN A 26 37.46 3.73 -24.44
N GLU A 27 38.61 3.46 -23.88
CA GLU A 27 39.48 2.30 -24.19
C GLU A 27 39.07 1.03 -23.43
N HIS A 28 38.11 1.14 -22.50
CA HIS A 28 37.69 0.00 -21.70
C HIS A 28 36.87 -0.99 -22.53
N PRO A 29 37.17 -2.31 -22.50
CA PRO A 29 36.49 -3.33 -23.32
C PRO A 29 34.97 -3.34 -23.20
N LEU A 30 34.46 -2.98 -22.04
CA LEU A 30 32.98 -2.90 -21.77
C LEU A 30 32.40 -1.56 -22.22
N HIS A 31 33.17 -0.56 -22.66
CA HIS A 31 32.65 0.76 -23.00
C HIS A 31 31.61 0.69 -24.11
N ALA A 32 31.82 -0.13 -25.13
CA ALA A 32 30.90 -0.33 -26.25
C ALA A 32 29.57 -0.98 -25.85
N HIS A 33 29.55 -1.71 -24.74
CA HIS A 33 28.37 -2.38 -24.22
C HIS A 33 27.45 -1.46 -23.38
N TYR A 34 27.92 -0.25 -23.06
CA TYR A 34 27.17 0.70 -22.23
C TYR A 34 27.10 2.06 -22.92
N LYS A 35 25.88 2.59 -23.07
CA LYS A 35 25.65 3.90 -23.69
C LYS A 35 26.52 4.98 -23.02
N SER A 36 27.39 5.62 -23.80
CA SER A 36 28.35 6.61 -23.31
C SER A 36 29.26 6.09 -22.19
N GLY A 37 29.58 4.78 -22.17
CA GLY A 37 30.43 4.17 -21.15
C GLY A 37 29.86 4.20 -19.72
N LYS A 38 28.59 4.46 -19.54
CA LYS A 38 27.97 4.65 -18.22
C LYS A 38 27.38 3.35 -17.66
N VAL A 39 28.04 2.77 -16.66
CA VAL A 39 27.57 1.59 -15.91
C VAL A 39 26.81 2.04 -14.66
N VAL A 40 25.61 1.50 -14.45
CA VAL A 40 24.84 1.71 -13.22
C VAL A 40 24.49 0.36 -12.63
N VAL A 41 24.91 0.11 -11.39
CA VAL A 41 24.62 -1.13 -10.65
C VAL A 41 23.90 -0.83 -9.34
N SER A 42 22.97 -1.68 -8.96
CA SER A 42 22.30 -1.60 -7.66
C SER A 42 23.21 -2.13 -6.56
N LEU A 43 23.15 -1.51 -5.39
CA LEU A 43 23.89 -1.89 -4.21
C LEU A 43 22.93 -2.54 -3.19
N LYS A 44 23.44 -3.47 -2.40
CA LYS A 44 22.66 -4.21 -1.39
C LYS A 44 22.68 -3.52 -0.03
N GLY A 45 23.63 -2.61 0.22
CA GLY A 45 23.81 -1.93 1.49
C GLY A 45 22.55 -1.16 1.91
N ASN A 46 22.14 -1.33 3.16
CA ASN A 46 20.97 -0.66 3.76
C ASN A 46 21.30 0.74 4.31
N SER A 47 22.57 1.08 4.44
CA SER A 47 23.06 2.40 4.86
C SER A 47 24.00 2.97 3.81
N PHE A 48 24.17 4.30 3.80
CA PHE A 48 25.10 4.98 2.88
C PHE A 48 26.54 4.47 3.05
N ARG A 49 26.96 4.20 4.29
CA ARG A 49 28.29 3.69 4.59
C ARG A 49 28.52 2.28 4.03
N GLU A 50 27.54 1.38 4.20
CA GLU A 50 27.60 0.03 3.63
C GLU A 50 27.57 0.07 2.10
N ALA A 51 26.69 0.89 1.53
CA ALA A 51 26.62 1.10 0.08
C ALA A 51 27.93 1.65 -0.48
N GLN A 52 28.62 2.52 0.25
CA GLN A 52 29.92 3.08 -0.18
C GLN A 52 31.04 2.06 -0.15
N LEU A 53 31.07 1.17 0.84
CA LEU A 53 32.03 0.05 0.89
C LEU A 53 31.79 -0.94 -0.27
N GLU A 54 30.54 -1.33 -0.49
CA GLU A 54 30.16 -2.20 -1.61
C GLU A 54 30.46 -1.55 -2.97
N ALA A 55 30.23 -0.25 -3.09
CA ALA A 55 30.52 0.51 -4.30
C ALA A 55 32.01 0.53 -4.66
N ASN A 56 32.91 0.62 -3.68
CA ASN A 56 34.36 0.59 -3.91
C ASN A 56 34.79 -0.77 -4.48
N LEU A 57 34.28 -1.88 -3.92
CA LEU A 57 34.58 -3.23 -4.42
C LEU A 57 34.04 -3.42 -5.85
N LYS A 58 32.74 -3.11 -6.06
CA LYS A 58 32.13 -3.23 -7.39
C LYS A 58 32.76 -2.33 -8.45
N ARG A 59 33.23 -1.17 -8.04
CA ARG A 59 33.96 -0.29 -8.94
C ARG A 59 35.29 -0.90 -9.38
N ALA A 60 36.06 -1.48 -8.45
CA ALA A 60 37.30 -2.18 -8.76
C ALA A 60 37.05 -3.35 -9.73
N GLU A 61 35.99 -4.14 -9.51
CA GLU A 61 35.59 -5.21 -10.42
C GLU A 61 35.24 -4.69 -11.82
N ILE A 62 34.46 -3.61 -11.92
CA ILE A 62 34.05 -3.00 -13.20
C ILE A 62 35.28 -2.48 -13.98
N LEU A 63 36.25 -1.85 -13.30
CA LEU A 63 37.43 -1.24 -13.93
C LEU A 63 38.56 -2.24 -14.23
N SER A 64 38.56 -3.40 -13.52
CA SER A 64 39.61 -4.43 -13.67
C SER A 64 39.32 -5.49 -14.73
N ASN A 65 38.32 -5.33 -15.57
CA ASN A 65 37.83 -6.32 -16.54
C ASN A 65 37.34 -7.66 -15.94
N GLN A 66 37.24 -7.77 -14.61
CA GLN A 66 36.70 -8.95 -13.92
C GLN A 66 35.16 -8.87 -13.75
N PHE A 67 34.58 -7.75 -14.12
CA PHE A 67 33.14 -7.58 -14.03
C PHE A 67 32.42 -8.46 -15.05
N VAL A 68 31.78 -9.50 -14.54
CA VAL A 68 30.93 -10.37 -15.37
C VAL A 68 29.59 -9.63 -15.58
N ILE A 69 29.30 -9.31 -16.85
CA ILE A 69 27.97 -8.78 -17.20
C ILE A 69 26.93 -9.80 -16.74
N PRO A 70 25.97 -9.44 -15.86
CA PRO A 70 24.93 -10.36 -15.39
C PRO A 70 24.26 -11.05 -16.59
N GLU A 71 24.05 -12.36 -16.48
CA GLU A 71 23.50 -13.20 -17.56
C GLU A 71 22.18 -12.67 -18.12
N ALA A 72 21.34 -12.05 -17.27
CA ALA A 72 20.14 -11.33 -17.69
C ALA A 72 20.40 -10.16 -18.66
N LYS A 73 21.62 -9.60 -18.67
CA LYS A 73 22.02 -8.59 -19.66
C LYS A 73 22.70 -9.20 -20.90
N ARG A 74 23.27 -10.40 -20.76
CA ARG A 74 23.86 -11.14 -21.92
C ARG A 74 22.79 -11.72 -22.84
N GLN A 75 21.65 -12.16 -22.28
CA GLN A 75 20.52 -12.71 -23.06
C GLN A 75 19.61 -11.64 -23.69
N GLY A 76 19.85 -10.35 -23.42
CA GLY A 76 19.02 -9.23 -23.87
C GLY A 76 19.49 -8.51 -25.14
N PHE A 77 20.60 -8.90 -25.70
CA PHE A 77 21.13 -8.28 -26.95
C PHE A 77 20.99 -9.23 -28.15
N ASP A 78 19.79 -9.68 -28.42
CA ASP A 78 19.41 -10.02 -29.77
C ASP A 78 18.84 -8.76 -30.43
N ALA A 79 19.61 -8.12 -31.30
CA ALA A 79 19.25 -6.89 -31.99
C ALA A 79 17.96 -7.05 -32.81
N SER A 80 17.60 -8.29 -33.16
CA SER A 80 16.36 -8.64 -33.85
C SER A 80 15.13 -8.52 -32.97
N ILE A 81 15.25 -8.65 -31.63
CA ILE A 81 14.13 -8.55 -30.69
C ILE A 81 13.78 -7.08 -30.38
N THR A 82 14.72 -6.14 -30.54
CA THR A 82 14.51 -4.73 -30.15
C THR A 82 13.57 -3.99 -31.12
N ASP A 83 13.48 -4.39 -32.37
CA ASP A 83 12.67 -3.68 -33.37
C ASP A 83 11.20 -4.07 -33.37
N LYS A 84 10.85 -5.25 -32.84
CA LYS A 84 9.49 -5.79 -32.81
C LYS A 84 8.98 -6.04 -31.38
N CYS A 85 9.16 -5.11 -30.47
CA CYS A 85 8.70 -5.23 -29.07
C CYS A 85 7.38 -4.51 -28.89
N TYR A 86 6.38 -5.22 -28.37
CA TYR A 86 5.09 -4.67 -27.96
C TYR A 86 5.09 -4.26 -26.48
N LEU A 87 4.17 -3.40 -26.09
CA LEU A 87 4.06 -3.01 -24.68
C LEU A 87 3.63 -4.19 -23.78
N ARG A 88 3.00 -5.22 -24.34
CA ARG A 88 2.69 -6.47 -23.63
C ARG A 88 3.94 -7.26 -23.25
N ASP A 89 4.93 -7.29 -24.13
CA ASP A 89 6.21 -7.97 -23.85
C ASP A 89 6.94 -7.27 -22.69
N VAL A 90 6.84 -5.95 -22.65
CA VAL A 90 7.33 -5.13 -21.52
C VAL A 90 6.59 -5.45 -20.23
N PHE A 91 5.25 -5.58 -20.30
CA PHE A 91 4.43 -5.95 -19.14
C PHE A 91 4.79 -7.34 -18.59
N ASP A 92 5.01 -8.32 -19.44
CA ASP A 92 5.37 -9.69 -19.04
C ASP A 92 6.75 -9.73 -18.34
N ARG A 93 7.71 -8.93 -18.82
CA ARG A 93 8.99 -8.74 -18.17
C ARG A 93 8.85 -7.97 -16.86
N TRP A 94 7.98 -6.97 -16.83
CA TRP A 94 7.69 -6.16 -15.64
C TRP A 94 7.08 -6.98 -14.51
N ILE A 95 6.22 -7.96 -14.79
CA ILE A 95 5.69 -8.89 -13.78
C ILE A 95 6.80 -9.75 -13.19
N LYS A 96 7.71 -10.26 -14.04
CA LYS A 96 8.79 -11.17 -13.63
C LYS A 96 9.91 -10.47 -12.86
N SER A 97 10.10 -9.16 -13.04
CA SER A 97 11.24 -8.42 -12.49
C SER A 97 11.20 -8.22 -10.97
N GLN A 98 10.01 -8.26 -10.35
CA GLN A 98 9.80 -8.02 -8.91
C GLN A 98 8.48 -8.66 -8.46
N THR A 99 8.41 -9.04 -7.19
CA THR A 99 7.14 -9.44 -6.56
C THR A 99 6.20 -8.23 -6.50
N ARG A 100 5.04 -8.35 -7.13
CA ARG A 100 4.03 -7.28 -7.20
C ARG A 100 2.70 -7.75 -6.64
N SER A 101 1.94 -6.82 -6.08
CA SER A 101 0.60 -7.16 -5.61
C SER A 101 -0.32 -7.51 -6.79
N HIS A 102 -1.21 -8.47 -6.57
CA HIS A 102 -2.22 -8.87 -7.55
C HIS A 102 -3.07 -7.69 -8.04
N ASP A 103 -3.39 -6.73 -7.16
CA ASP A 103 -4.15 -5.54 -7.53
C ASP A 103 -3.36 -4.63 -8.49
N SER A 104 -2.06 -4.48 -8.28
CA SER A 104 -1.18 -3.71 -9.18
C SER A 104 -1.08 -4.37 -10.55
N ILE A 105 -0.91 -5.69 -10.58
CA ILE A 105 -0.87 -6.46 -11.84
C ILE A 105 -2.18 -6.30 -12.60
N ASN A 106 -3.32 -6.48 -11.93
CA ASN A 106 -4.64 -6.35 -12.57
C ASN A 106 -4.95 -4.91 -13.03
N ALA A 107 -4.52 -3.91 -12.26
CA ALA A 107 -4.70 -2.51 -12.67
C ALA A 107 -3.87 -2.18 -13.92
N CYS A 108 -2.62 -2.65 -13.96
CA CYS A 108 -1.74 -2.49 -15.10
C CYS A 108 -2.27 -3.26 -16.32
N LYS A 109 -2.70 -4.53 -16.15
CA LYS A 109 -3.27 -5.37 -17.20
C LYS A 109 -4.50 -4.72 -17.87
N ARG A 110 -5.42 -4.17 -17.04
CA ARG A 110 -6.60 -3.44 -17.56
C ARG A 110 -6.20 -2.18 -18.33
N SER A 111 -5.16 -1.48 -17.88
CA SER A 111 -4.68 -0.28 -18.56
C SER A 111 -3.99 -0.61 -19.88
N LEU A 112 -3.26 -1.73 -19.92
CA LEU A 112 -2.63 -2.26 -21.11
C LEU A 112 -3.68 -2.66 -22.15
N ALA A 113 -4.77 -3.34 -21.75
CA ALA A 113 -5.85 -3.70 -22.67
C ALA A 113 -6.51 -2.47 -23.32
N LEU A 114 -6.71 -1.39 -22.55
CA LEU A 114 -7.23 -0.13 -23.09
C LEU A 114 -6.24 0.57 -24.04
N TYR A 115 -4.93 0.47 -23.74
CA TYR A 115 -3.89 0.95 -24.64
C TYR A 115 -3.90 0.19 -25.96
N GLU A 116 -3.97 -1.13 -25.93
CA GLU A 116 -4.02 -1.99 -27.11
C GLU A 116 -5.26 -1.70 -27.96
N GLU A 117 -6.43 -1.51 -27.32
CA GLU A 117 -7.68 -1.13 -27.98
C GLU A 117 -7.56 0.19 -28.74
N PHE A 118 -6.96 1.21 -28.11
CA PHE A 118 -6.87 2.54 -28.70
C PHE A 118 -5.79 2.66 -29.77
N THR A 119 -4.59 2.12 -29.49
CA THR A 119 -3.41 2.32 -30.36
C THR A 119 -3.28 1.29 -31.47
N LEU A 120 -4.12 0.23 -31.46
CA LEU A 120 -3.97 -0.96 -32.32
C LEU A 120 -2.62 -1.69 -32.08
N ASN A 121 -2.05 -1.51 -30.87
CA ASN A 121 -0.86 -2.19 -30.38
C ASN A 121 0.37 -2.09 -31.30
N PRO A 122 0.88 -0.90 -31.62
CA PRO A 122 2.09 -0.74 -32.41
C PRO A 122 3.32 -1.21 -31.65
N TYR A 123 4.45 -1.36 -32.34
CA TYR A 123 5.72 -1.55 -31.66
C TYR A 123 6.05 -0.33 -30.80
N ILE A 124 6.64 -0.55 -29.62
CA ILE A 124 6.90 0.56 -28.68
C ILE A 124 7.84 1.64 -29.24
N LYS A 125 8.69 1.29 -30.22
CA LYS A 125 9.58 2.24 -30.91
C LYS A 125 8.82 3.20 -31.83
N ASP A 126 7.66 2.77 -32.34
CA ASP A 126 6.85 3.54 -33.29
C ASP A 126 5.85 4.45 -32.56
N LEU A 127 5.82 4.40 -31.23
CA LEU A 127 4.93 5.24 -30.44
C LEU A 127 5.33 6.71 -30.50
N THR A 128 4.35 7.52 -30.84
CA THR A 128 4.48 8.98 -30.92
C THR A 128 3.83 9.66 -29.71
N ARG A 129 4.24 10.90 -29.45
CA ARG A 129 3.60 11.74 -28.44
C ARG A 129 2.14 12.02 -28.78
N ALA A 130 1.81 12.22 -30.06
CA ALA A 130 0.45 12.46 -30.52
C ALA A 130 -0.51 11.32 -30.16
N GLN A 131 -0.05 10.06 -30.27
CA GLN A 131 -0.85 8.91 -29.82
C GLN A 131 -1.10 8.94 -28.29
N GLY A 132 -0.14 9.39 -27.51
CA GLY A 132 -0.32 9.54 -26.06
C GLY A 132 -1.33 10.64 -25.68
N ASP A 133 -1.29 11.77 -26.38
CA ASP A 133 -2.27 12.84 -26.21
C ASP A 133 -3.66 12.38 -26.68
N GLY A 134 -3.73 11.63 -27.78
CA GLY A 134 -4.95 10.98 -28.25
C GLY A 134 -5.52 9.99 -27.24
N PHE A 135 -4.67 9.11 -26.68
CA PHE A 135 -5.09 8.14 -25.66
C PHE A 135 -5.62 8.84 -24.40
N ARG A 136 -4.96 9.91 -23.94
CA ARG A 136 -5.47 10.75 -22.85
C ARG A 136 -6.88 11.27 -23.13
N SER A 137 -7.09 11.85 -24.31
CA SER A 137 -8.39 12.41 -24.73
C SER A 137 -9.46 11.33 -24.86
N TRP A 138 -9.10 10.17 -25.41
CA TRP A 138 -9.98 9.01 -25.53
C TRP A 138 -10.40 8.44 -24.17
N LEU A 139 -9.49 8.38 -23.19
CA LEU A 139 -9.83 7.97 -21.82
C LEU A 139 -10.81 8.92 -21.14
N GLN A 140 -10.84 10.20 -21.55
CA GLN A 140 -11.73 11.23 -21.01
C GLN A 140 -13.07 11.32 -21.75
N ASN A 141 -13.28 10.52 -22.78
CA ASN A 141 -14.53 10.56 -23.55
C ASN A 141 -15.72 10.27 -22.63
N PRO A 142 -16.74 11.16 -22.56
CA PRO A 142 -17.91 11.01 -21.70
C PRO A 142 -18.65 9.68 -21.92
N ASN A 143 -18.68 9.16 -23.14
CA ASN A 143 -19.33 7.89 -23.47
C ASN A 143 -18.71 6.68 -22.78
N ARG A 144 -17.47 6.79 -22.27
CA ARG A 144 -16.80 5.73 -21.52
C ARG A 144 -17.22 5.66 -20.05
N GLN A 145 -17.95 6.63 -19.54
CA GLN A 145 -18.45 6.70 -18.16
C GLN A 145 -17.35 6.45 -17.10
N THR A 146 -16.11 6.86 -17.42
CA THR A 146 -14.95 6.64 -16.57
C THR A 146 -14.64 7.91 -15.79
N SER A 147 -14.48 7.80 -14.45
CA SER A 147 -14.08 8.97 -13.66
C SER A 147 -12.72 9.51 -14.10
N SER A 148 -12.54 10.84 -14.04
CA SER A 148 -11.29 11.49 -14.42
C SER A 148 -10.08 10.96 -13.63
N LYS A 149 -10.28 10.55 -12.37
CA LYS A 149 -9.25 9.86 -11.58
C LYS A 149 -8.91 8.50 -12.17
N THR A 150 -9.90 7.69 -12.52
CA THR A 150 -9.66 6.37 -13.13
C THR A 150 -8.95 6.52 -14.47
N ALA A 151 -9.36 7.47 -15.31
CA ALA A 151 -8.71 7.76 -16.60
C ALA A 151 -7.22 8.13 -16.38
N ARG A 152 -6.93 9.00 -15.39
CA ARG A 152 -5.55 9.32 -15.02
C ARG A 152 -4.76 8.09 -14.59
N ASP A 153 -5.31 7.28 -13.71
CA ASP A 153 -4.63 6.09 -13.20
C ASP A 153 -4.33 5.09 -14.35
N ARG A 154 -5.22 4.99 -15.35
CA ARG A 154 -4.98 4.20 -16.56
C ARG A 154 -3.79 4.72 -17.37
N LEU A 155 -3.74 6.02 -17.63
CA LEU A 155 -2.62 6.65 -18.31
C LEU A 155 -1.30 6.45 -17.57
N VAL A 156 -1.30 6.64 -16.25
CA VAL A 156 -0.11 6.47 -15.39
C VAL A 156 0.44 5.04 -15.46
N TRP A 157 -0.41 4.01 -15.53
CA TRP A 157 0.05 2.63 -15.67
C TRP A 157 0.76 2.39 -17.01
N VAL A 158 0.22 2.90 -18.13
CA VAL A 158 0.88 2.78 -19.42
C VAL A 158 2.23 3.53 -19.41
N GLN A 159 2.26 4.75 -18.89
CA GLN A 159 3.50 5.50 -18.74
C GLN A 159 4.53 4.79 -17.86
N SER A 160 4.09 4.07 -16.82
CA SER A 160 4.96 3.27 -15.96
C SER A 160 5.62 2.12 -16.72
N LEU A 161 4.90 1.45 -17.61
CA LEU A 161 5.46 0.42 -18.48
C LEU A 161 6.45 1.03 -19.49
N LEU A 162 6.11 2.16 -20.12
CA LEU A 162 7.02 2.86 -21.02
C LEU A 162 8.28 3.36 -20.30
N ASN A 163 8.16 3.83 -19.06
CA ASN A 163 9.32 4.17 -18.23
C ASN A 163 10.16 2.94 -17.90
N TYR A 164 9.53 1.81 -17.60
CA TYR A 164 10.23 0.54 -17.36
C TYR A 164 10.98 0.09 -18.64
N ALA A 165 10.34 0.19 -19.82
CA ALA A 165 10.96 -0.09 -21.11
C ALA A 165 12.16 0.84 -21.39
N THR A 166 12.10 2.10 -20.95
CA THR A 166 13.14 3.10 -21.18
C THR A 166 14.30 2.94 -20.19
N VAL A 167 14.00 2.75 -18.88
CA VAL A 167 15.01 2.88 -17.81
C VAL A 167 15.62 1.53 -17.43
N GLU A 168 14.81 0.48 -17.37
CA GLU A 168 15.25 -0.83 -16.89
C GLU A 168 15.60 -1.77 -18.05
N LEU A 169 14.83 -1.71 -19.14
CA LEU A 169 15.06 -2.57 -20.31
C LEU A 169 15.90 -1.90 -21.42
N GLU A 170 16.08 -0.58 -21.37
CA GLU A 170 16.83 0.21 -22.36
C GLU A 170 16.32 0.03 -23.81
N LEU A 171 15.05 -0.35 -24.00
CA LEU A 171 14.41 -0.57 -25.30
C LEU A 171 14.03 0.74 -25.99
N LEU A 172 13.93 1.84 -25.24
CA LEU A 172 13.59 3.18 -25.73
C LEU A 172 14.66 4.18 -25.25
N THR A 173 15.01 5.14 -26.09
CA THR A 173 15.92 6.22 -25.69
C THR A 173 15.27 7.20 -24.70
N LYS A 174 13.95 7.41 -24.84
CA LYS A 174 13.12 8.23 -23.97
C LYS A 174 11.70 7.68 -23.99
N ASN A 175 10.94 7.91 -22.91
CA ASN A 175 9.51 7.62 -22.89
C ASN A 175 8.78 8.64 -23.78
N PRO A 176 8.14 8.22 -24.89
CA PRO A 176 7.45 9.13 -25.81
C PRO A 176 6.25 9.83 -25.16
N TRP A 177 5.68 9.25 -24.08
CA TRP A 177 4.53 9.79 -23.35
C TRP A 177 4.94 10.50 -22.05
N GLN A 178 6.22 10.79 -21.85
CA GLN A 178 6.70 11.52 -20.68
C GLN A 178 6.07 12.90 -20.61
N GLY A 179 5.54 13.26 -19.42
CA GLY A 179 4.95 14.58 -19.17
C GLY A 179 3.53 14.74 -19.71
N ILE A 180 2.91 13.72 -20.32
CA ILE A 180 1.48 13.75 -20.62
C ILE A 180 0.73 13.57 -19.31
N ASN A 181 0.01 14.59 -18.88
CA ASN A 181 -0.73 14.59 -17.62
C ASN A 181 -2.22 14.72 -17.86
N LEU A 182 -3.00 14.05 -17.03
CA LEU A 182 -4.44 14.21 -16.96
C LEU A 182 -4.78 14.84 -15.61
N LYS A 183 -5.23 16.09 -15.65
CA LYS A 183 -5.75 16.77 -14.45
C LYS A 183 -7.09 16.15 -14.08
N TYR A 184 -7.31 15.90 -12.81
CA TYR A 184 -8.59 15.46 -12.28
C TYR A 184 -8.94 16.27 -11.05
N SER A 185 -10.20 16.61 -10.92
CA SER A 185 -10.73 17.15 -9.68
C SER A 185 -11.25 16.00 -8.82
N THR A 186 -10.85 15.96 -7.57
CA THR A 186 -11.52 15.11 -6.60
C THR A 186 -12.77 15.85 -6.13
N THR A 187 -13.91 15.49 -6.69
CA THR A 187 -15.21 16.08 -6.29
C THR A 187 -15.58 15.72 -4.85
N GLN A 188 -15.03 14.64 -4.31
CA GLN A 188 -15.23 14.25 -2.93
C GLN A 188 -13.88 13.85 -2.31
N ARG A 189 -13.38 14.68 -1.37
CA ARG A 189 -12.23 14.31 -0.54
C ARG A 189 -12.72 13.41 0.60
N ARG A 190 -11.95 12.38 0.92
CA ARG A 190 -12.15 11.62 2.15
C ARG A 190 -12.03 12.58 3.32
N ARG A 191 -12.98 12.52 4.22
CA ARG A 191 -13.04 13.32 5.43
C ARG A 191 -13.30 12.43 6.64
N PRO A 192 -13.07 12.92 7.86
CA PRO A 192 -13.52 12.23 9.07
C PRO A 192 -15.04 12.02 9.09
N TRP A 193 -15.49 11.02 9.82
CA TRP A 193 -16.89 10.86 10.19
C TRP A 193 -17.28 11.96 11.16
N THR A 194 -18.48 12.51 11.00
CA THR A 194 -19.07 13.43 11.98
C THR A 194 -19.73 12.65 13.12
N GLU A 195 -19.98 13.30 14.26
CA GLU A 195 -20.67 12.68 15.39
C GLU A 195 -22.10 12.24 15.00
N ASP A 196 -22.83 13.00 14.16
CA ASP A 196 -24.16 12.63 13.69
C ASP A 196 -24.13 11.40 12.78
N GLU A 197 -23.14 11.28 11.92
CA GLU A 197 -22.94 10.10 11.08
C GLU A 197 -22.59 8.87 11.90
N LEU A 198 -21.73 9.02 12.92
CA LEU A 198 -21.42 7.96 13.88
C LEU A 198 -22.68 7.59 14.68
N ARG A 199 -23.47 8.56 15.12
CA ARG A 199 -24.75 8.32 15.78
C ARG A 199 -25.69 7.51 14.89
N THR A 200 -25.85 7.89 13.63
CA THR A 200 -26.67 7.17 12.65
C THR A 200 -26.19 5.74 12.46
N LEU A 201 -24.86 5.53 12.34
CA LEU A 201 -24.28 4.20 12.18
C LEU A 201 -24.54 3.34 13.42
N PHE A 202 -24.20 3.82 14.61
CA PHE A 202 -24.25 3.02 15.83
C PHE A 202 -25.65 2.90 16.45
N SER A 203 -26.64 3.71 16.00
CA SER A 203 -28.07 3.49 16.30
C SER A 203 -28.71 2.45 15.39
N SER A 204 -28.03 1.98 14.36
CA SER A 204 -28.61 1.06 13.40
C SER A 204 -28.76 -0.37 13.94
N GLU A 205 -29.55 -1.20 13.27
CA GLU A 205 -29.95 -2.54 13.74
C GLU A 205 -28.76 -3.48 14.06
N VAL A 206 -27.65 -3.34 13.38
CA VAL A 206 -26.45 -4.14 13.63
C VAL A 206 -25.95 -3.95 15.06
N PHE A 207 -26.01 -2.73 15.56
CA PHE A 207 -25.44 -2.36 16.87
C PHE A 207 -26.47 -2.39 18.00
N THR A 208 -27.78 -2.25 17.69
CA THR A 208 -28.83 -2.16 18.71
C THR A 208 -29.55 -3.48 18.95
N LYS A 209 -29.63 -4.36 17.95
CA LYS A 209 -30.42 -5.59 18.04
C LYS A 209 -29.61 -6.86 17.96
N GLY A 210 -28.27 -6.74 17.79
CA GLY A 210 -27.39 -7.90 17.63
C GLY A 210 -27.79 -8.85 16.49
N LYS A 211 -28.70 -8.42 15.60
CA LYS A 211 -29.29 -9.28 14.59
C LYS A 211 -28.23 -9.79 13.65
N ALA A 212 -28.07 -11.11 13.64
CA ALA A 212 -27.36 -11.80 12.60
C ALA A 212 -27.90 -11.34 11.24
N LEU A 213 -27.11 -10.59 10.51
CA LEU A 213 -27.49 -10.09 9.20
C LEU A 213 -27.60 -11.28 8.25
N LYS A 214 -28.68 -11.32 7.46
CA LYS A 214 -28.87 -12.38 6.45
C LYS A 214 -27.80 -12.35 5.35
N ASP A 215 -27.13 -11.21 5.18
CA ASP A 215 -26.07 -11.06 4.17
C ASP A 215 -24.76 -11.70 4.66
N TRP A 216 -24.41 -12.81 4.03
CA TRP A 216 -23.21 -13.57 4.34
C TRP A 216 -21.91 -12.75 4.24
N ARG A 217 -21.90 -11.67 3.43
CA ARG A 217 -20.75 -10.76 3.24
C ARG A 217 -20.44 -9.96 4.51
N ALA A 218 -21.42 -9.81 5.39
CA ALA A 218 -21.30 -9.11 6.66
C ALA A 218 -20.44 -9.86 7.69
N GLY A 219 -20.40 -11.20 7.60
CA GLY A 219 -19.61 -12.03 8.50
C GLY A 219 -20.16 -12.09 9.93
N HIS A 220 -21.47 -11.92 10.13
CA HIS A 220 -22.13 -11.95 11.42
C HIS A 220 -21.49 -11.02 12.46
N GLU A 221 -20.74 -11.55 13.43
CA GLU A 221 -20.06 -10.80 14.50
C GLU A 221 -19.07 -9.75 13.94
N ALA A 222 -18.51 -10.02 12.77
CA ALA A 222 -17.62 -9.07 12.08
C ALA A 222 -18.37 -7.77 11.70
N ALA A 223 -19.67 -7.84 11.42
CA ALA A 223 -20.48 -6.67 11.13
C ALA A 223 -20.56 -5.69 12.31
N TYR A 224 -20.59 -6.23 13.52
CA TYR A 224 -20.59 -5.46 14.77
C TYR A 224 -19.18 -4.95 15.10
N TRP A 225 -18.20 -5.88 15.16
CA TRP A 225 -16.87 -5.54 15.69
C TRP A 225 -16.00 -4.72 14.75
N LEU A 226 -16.03 -4.98 13.44
CA LEU A 226 -15.07 -4.32 12.52
C LEU A 226 -15.21 -2.80 12.47
N PRO A 227 -16.43 -2.19 12.44
CA PRO A 227 -16.57 -0.74 12.49
C PRO A 227 -16.10 -0.15 13.83
N ILE A 228 -16.39 -0.82 14.95
CA ILE A 228 -15.96 -0.39 16.28
C ILE A 228 -14.44 -0.45 16.36
N LEU A 229 -13.82 -1.57 15.97
CA LEU A 229 -12.37 -1.70 15.92
C LEU A 229 -11.74 -0.67 14.98
N GLY A 230 -12.35 -0.41 13.81
CA GLY A 230 -11.90 0.63 12.90
C GLY A 230 -11.85 2.02 13.55
N LEU A 231 -12.82 2.34 14.39
CA LEU A 231 -12.94 3.62 15.08
C LEU A 231 -11.98 3.75 16.27
N TYR A 232 -11.66 2.66 16.97
CA TYR A 232 -10.79 2.70 18.16
C TYR A 232 -9.35 2.23 17.89
N THR A 233 -8.99 1.88 16.65
CA THR A 233 -7.63 1.47 16.28
C THR A 233 -7.07 2.25 15.09
N GLY A 234 -7.92 2.80 14.25
CA GLY A 234 -7.52 3.38 12.98
C GLY A 234 -6.92 2.37 11.98
N ALA A 235 -7.07 1.06 12.24
CA ALA A 235 -6.53 0.04 11.36
C ALA A 235 -7.29 -0.03 10.03
N ARG A 236 -6.60 -0.52 8.98
CA ARG A 236 -7.24 -0.69 7.66
C ARG A 236 -8.19 -1.88 7.70
N ILE A 237 -9.26 -1.82 6.92
CA ILE A 237 -10.22 -2.94 6.84
C ILE A 237 -9.54 -4.27 6.50
N SER A 238 -8.54 -4.27 5.60
CA SER A 238 -7.79 -5.48 5.27
C SER A 238 -6.93 -5.99 6.42
N GLU A 239 -6.47 -5.14 7.32
CA GLU A 239 -5.72 -5.51 8.53
C GLU A 239 -6.67 -6.14 9.56
N LEU A 240 -7.84 -5.53 9.77
CA LEU A 240 -8.83 -6.02 10.73
C LEU A 240 -9.50 -7.33 10.29
N THR A 241 -9.82 -7.48 9.00
CA THR A 241 -10.51 -8.67 8.48
C THR A 241 -9.64 -9.93 8.41
N GLN A 242 -8.33 -9.79 8.51
CA GLN A 242 -7.39 -10.92 8.53
C GLN A 242 -6.87 -11.27 9.92
N LEU A 243 -7.40 -10.61 10.98
CA LEU A 243 -6.99 -10.89 12.35
C LEU A 243 -7.26 -12.35 12.72
N ARG A 244 -6.31 -12.94 13.43
CA ARG A 244 -6.41 -14.25 14.07
C ARG A 244 -6.63 -14.07 15.57
N CYS A 245 -7.13 -15.09 16.21
CA CYS A 245 -7.22 -15.08 17.67
C CYS A 245 -5.85 -14.89 18.33
N SER A 246 -4.79 -15.47 17.72
CA SER A 246 -3.40 -15.33 18.19
C SER A 246 -2.83 -13.92 18.07
N ASP A 247 -3.45 -13.04 17.27
CA ASP A 247 -3.01 -11.64 17.14
C ASP A 247 -3.51 -10.75 18.29
N ILE A 248 -4.43 -11.27 19.10
CA ILE A 248 -4.90 -10.58 20.30
C ILE A 248 -4.07 -11.07 21.48
N LYS A 249 -3.17 -10.21 21.95
CA LYS A 249 -2.21 -10.52 22.99
C LYS A 249 -2.71 -10.07 24.36
N THR A 250 -2.64 -10.98 25.33
CA THR A 250 -3.04 -10.76 26.72
C THR A 250 -1.94 -11.15 27.72
N ASP A 251 -0.75 -11.40 27.21
CA ASP A 251 0.43 -11.84 27.94
C ASP A 251 1.16 -10.69 28.67
N SER A 252 0.63 -9.47 28.60
CA SER A 252 1.13 -8.28 29.26
C SER A 252 0.00 -7.58 30.03
N ASP A 253 0.35 -6.67 30.96
CA ASP A 253 -0.62 -5.84 31.70
C ASP A 253 -1.55 -5.02 30.82
N ILE A 254 -1.13 -4.79 29.57
CA ILE A 254 -1.89 -4.04 28.58
C ILE A 254 -2.20 -4.97 27.41
N PRO A 255 -3.46 -5.40 27.24
CA PRO A 255 -3.84 -6.19 26.09
C PRO A 255 -3.69 -5.36 24.80
N TYR A 256 -3.21 -6.00 23.72
CA TYR A 256 -2.99 -5.32 22.43
C TYR A 256 -3.34 -6.19 21.25
N ILE A 257 -3.65 -5.54 20.15
CA ILE A 257 -3.82 -6.14 18.83
C ILE A 257 -2.49 -6.05 18.09
N GLU A 258 -1.96 -7.15 17.63
CA GLU A 258 -0.76 -7.21 16.81
C GLU A 258 -1.14 -7.26 15.32
N ILE A 259 -0.87 -6.17 14.62
CA ILE A 259 -1.06 -6.13 13.16
C ILE A 259 0.21 -6.70 12.53
N THR A 260 0.14 -7.89 11.99
CA THR A 260 1.28 -8.65 11.48
C THR A 260 0.98 -9.33 10.15
N ASN A 261 2.01 -9.85 9.48
CA ASN A 261 1.93 -10.69 8.29
C ASN A 261 2.59 -12.06 8.49
N GLU A 262 2.79 -12.46 9.74
CA GLU A 262 3.44 -13.73 10.08
C GLU A 262 2.52 -14.94 9.92
N GLY A 263 1.21 -14.74 10.03
CA GLY A 263 0.23 -15.79 9.85
C GLY A 263 0.01 -16.17 8.39
N ALA A 264 -0.37 -17.44 8.14
CA ALA A 264 -0.73 -17.89 6.80
C ALA A 264 -1.87 -17.01 6.23
N ASN A 265 -1.70 -16.52 5.01
CA ASN A 265 -2.63 -15.62 4.31
C ASN A 265 -2.76 -14.19 4.85
N GLN A 266 -1.99 -13.79 5.85
CA GLN A 266 -1.91 -12.39 6.28
C GLN A 266 -0.96 -11.61 5.37
N LYS A 267 -1.37 -10.39 4.99
CA LYS A 267 -0.59 -9.50 4.13
C LYS A 267 -0.64 -8.07 4.64
N LEU A 268 0.50 -7.42 4.68
CA LEU A 268 0.59 -5.99 4.98
C LEU A 268 0.95 -5.21 3.71
N LYS A 269 0.42 -4.00 3.61
CA LYS A 269 0.70 -3.11 2.47
C LYS A 269 2.14 -2.60 2.47
N THR A 270 2.69 -2.33 3.64
CA THR A 270 4.05 -1.81 3.87
C THR A 270 4.61 -2.43 5.13
N ALA A 271 5.94 -2.46 5.28
CA ALA A 271 6.60 -2.90 6.50
C ALA A 271 6.18 -2.07 7.74
N ALA A 272 5.94 -0.77 7.57
CA ALA A 272 5.46 0.13 8.62
C ALA A 272 4.04 -0.21 9.13
N SER A 273 3.31 -1.06 8.42
CA SER A 273 2.00 -1.54 8.87
C SER A 273 2.11 -2.54 10.01
N ASN A 274 3.25 -3.23 10.20
CA ASN A 274 3.49 -4.12 11.34
C ASN A 274 3.59 -3.28 12.62
N ARG A 275 2.68 -3.52 13.57
CA ARG A 275 2.59 -2.70 14.79
C ARG A 275 1.70 -3.33 15.85
N LYS A 276 1.88 -2.84 17.09
CA LYS A 276 1.05 -3.19 18.24
C LYS A 276 0.10 -2.04 18.55
N ILE A 277 -1.19 -2.33 18.70
CA ILE A 277 -2.22 -1.35 19.03
C ILE A 277 -2.87 -1.77 20.35
N PRO A 278 -2.69 -1.03 21.45
CA PRO A 278 -3.36 -1.34 22.72
C PRO A 278 -4.88 -1.39 22.54
N VAL A 279 -5.53 -2.31 23.22
CA VAL A 279 -6.99 -2.42 23.22
C VAL A 279 -7.56 -1.28 24.08
N HIS A 280 -8.37 -0.43 23.48
CA HIS A 280 -9.03 0.67 24.18
C HIS A 280 -9.97 0.14 25.28
N SER A 281 -10.04 0.82 26.42
CA SER A 281 -10.86 0.41 27.58
C SER A 281 -12.34 0.19 27.24
N LEU A 282 -12.90 0.97 26.31
CA LEU A 282 -14.27 0.75 25.83
C LEU A 282 -14.45 -0.60 25.12
N LEU A 283 -13.48 -1.04 24.30
CA LEU A 283 -13.55 -2.35 23.66
C LEU A 283 -13.62 -3.49 24.70
N ILE A 284 -12.84 -3.35 25.77
CA ILE A 284 -12.86 -4.30 26.89
C ILE A 284 -14.24 -4.29 27.57
N LYS A 285 -14.79 -3.11 27.86
CA LYS A 285 -16.12 -2.96 28.45
C LYS A 285 -17.24 -3.53 27.57
N LEU A 286 -17.11 -3.40 26.25
CA LEU A 286 -18.06 -3.96 25.28
C LEU A 286 -17.96 -5.49 25.13
N GLY A 287 -17.05 -6.16 25.84
CA GLY A 287 -16.92 -7.61 25.78
C GLY A 287 -16.04 -8.14 24.64
N PHE A 288 -15.17 -7.30 24.06
CA PHE A 288 -14.30 -7.76 22.97
C PHE A 288 -13.39 -8.91 23.41
N MET A 289 -12.86 -8.86 24.63
CA MET A 289 -11.98 -9.93 25.14
C MET A 289 -12.76 -11.25 25.35
N GLN A 290 -14.00 -11.17 25.82
CA GLN A 290 -14.89 -12.32 25.96
C GLN A 290 -15.24 -12.93 24.58
N TYR A 291 -15.46 -12.08 23.56
CA TYR A 291 -15.64 -12.53 22.19
C TYR A 291 -14.41 -13.29 21.68
N VAL A 292 -13.21 -12.74 21.87
CA VAL A 292 -11.95 -13.42 21.48
C VAL A 292 -11.83 -14.78 22.15
N GLN A 293 -12.05 -14.84 23.45
CA GLN A 293 -12.00 -16.08 24.23
C GLN A 293 -13.02 -17.12 23.72
N LYS A 294 -14.25 -16.69 23.43
CA LYS A 294 -15.27 -17.57 22.85
C LYS A 294 -14.79 -18.18 21.54
N VAL A 295 -14.28 -17.36 20.61
CA VAL A 295 -13.80 -17.83 19.30
C VAL A 295 -12.61 -18.80 19.45
N GLN A 296 -11.72 -18.56 20.42
CA GLN A 296 -10.62 -19.46 20.75
C GLN A 296 -11.11 -20.82 21.29
N LEU A 297 -12.10 -20.82 22.18
CA LEU A 297 -12.71 -22.04 22.73
C LEU A 297 -13.41 -22.88 21.65
N GLU A 298 -13.95 -22.22 20.62
CA GLU A 298 -14.53 -22.86 19.44
C GLU A 298 -13.47 -23.41 18.46
N ASN A 299 -12.16 -23.31 18.81
CA ASN A 299 -11.00 -23.75 18.00
C ASN A 299 -10.91 -23.09 16.62
N HIS A 300 -11.34 -21.86 16.48
CA HIS A 300 -11.16 -21.08 15.27
C HIS A 300 -9.83 -20.31 15.29
N ASP A 301 -9.07 -20.41 14.20
CA ASP A 301 -7.83 -19.63 14.00
C ASP A 301 -8.15 -18.17 13.63
N SER A 302 -9.12 -17.97 12.73
CA SER A 302 -9.60 -16.63 12.35
C SER A 302 -10.43 -16.01 13.48
N LEU A 303 -10.19 -14.74 13.78
CA LEU A 303 -11.04 -13.98 14.71
C LEU A 303 -12.48 -13.80 14.16
N TRP A 304 -12.66 -13.97 12.86
CA TRP A 304 -13.94 -13.83 12.16
C TRP A 304 -14.30 -15.12 11.41
N PRO A 305 -14.72 -16.20 12.10
CA PRO A 305 -14.93 -17.52 11.47
C PRO A 305 -15.98 -17.49 10.35
N ARG A 306 -16.98 -16.59 10.47
CA ARG A 306 -18.08 -16.48 9.51
C ARG A 306 -17.86 -15.41 8.43
N LEU A 307 -16.71 -14.69 8.47
CA LEU A 307 -16.40 -13.68 7.46
C LEU A 307 -15.81 -14.36 6.22
N PRO A 308 -16.42 -14.19 5.03
CA PRO A 308 -15.92 -14.81 3.83
C PRO A 308 -14.62 -14.16 3.38
N VAL A 309 -13.64 -14.98 3.02
CA VAL A 309 -12.36 -14.52 2.50
C VAL A 309 -12.43 -14.43 0.98
N ARG A 310 -12.16 -13.24 0.45
CA ARG A 310 -11.96 -13.07 -0.99
C ARG A 310 -10.49 -13.30 -1.32
N ILE A 311 -10.23 -14.23 -2.25
CA ILE A 311 -8.87 -14.52 -2.73
C ILE A 311 -8.18 -13.22 -3.16
N ASN A 312 -6.98 -12.97 -2.62
CA ASN A 312 -6.14 -11.80 -2.88
C ASN A 312 -6.69 -10.43 -2.45
N LYS A 313 -7.82 -10.37 -1.73
CA LYS A 313 -8.38 -9.09 -1.25
C LYS A 313 -9.08 -9.27 0.09
N ALA A 314 -8.30 -9.32 1.18
CA ALA A 314 -8.85 -9.34 2.53
C ALA A 314 -9.85 -8.19 2.74
N GLY A 315 -11.01 -8.50 3.31
CA GLY A 315 -12.07 -7.54 3.57
C GLY A 315 -12.85 -7.04 2.35
N GLY A 316 -12.63 -7.60 1.16
CA GLY A 316 -13.29 -7.12 -0.06
C GLY A 316 -14.81 -7.29 -0.05
N TYR A 317 -15.29 -8.43 0.45
CA TYR A 317 -16.74 -8.69 0.59
C TYR A 317 -17.35 -7.79 1.66
N PHE A 318 -16.70 -7.69 2.80
CA PHE A 318 -17.13 -6.80 3.87
C PHE A 318 -17.19 -5.34 3.45
N SER A 319 -16.19 -4.83 2.75
CA SER A 319 -16.18 -3.45 2.26
C SER A 319 -17.35 -3.14 1.33
N ASN A 320 -17.71 -4.08 0.46
CA ASN A 320 -18.86 -3.92 -0.43
C ASN A 320 -20.16 -3.90 0.38
N TRP A 321 -20.36 -4.88 1.28
CA TRP A 321 -21.49 -4.92 2.17
C TRP A 321 -21.62 -3.64 3.02
N PHE A 322 -20.54 -3.21 3.65
CA PHE A 322 -20.53 -2.02 4.49
C PHE A 322 -20.90 -0.75 3.71
N GLY A 323 -20.46 -0.63 2.46
CA GLY A 323 -20.84 0.46 1.56
C GLY A 323 -22.34 0.47 1.27
N GLU A 324 -22.93 -0.68 0.95
CA GLU A 324 -24.36 -0.85 0.70
C GLU A 324 -25.19 -0.64 1.98
N TYR A 325 -24.71 -1.18 3.11
CA TYR A 325 -25.36 -1.02 4.40
C TYR A 325 -25.46 0.45 4.83
N ARG A 326 -24.36 1.21 4.72
CA ARG A 326 -24.36 2.65 4.98
C ARG A 326 -25.38 3.39 4.12
N ALA A 327 -25.42 3.10 2.83
CA ALA A 327 -26.38 3.74 1.92
C ALA A 327 -27.82 3.42 2.34
N LYS A 328 -28.10 2.19 2.78
CA LYS A 328 -29.42 1.77 3.27
C LYS A 328 -29.87 2.54 4.51
N ILE A 329 -28.93 2.90 5.41
CA ILE A 329 -29.23 3.69 6.61
C ILE A 329 -29.12 5.21 6.38
N GLY A 330 -29.08 5.66 5.12
CA GLY A 330 -29.06 7.08 4.75
C GLY A 330 -27.68 7.73 4.67
N LEU A 331 -26.59 6.99 4.91
CA LEU A 331 -25.22 7.50 4.81
C LEU A 331 -24.68 7.33 3.38
N ILE A 332 -25.08 8.22 2.47
CA ILE A 332 -24.73 8.16 1.05
C ILE A 332 -23.38 8.84 0.77
N GLY A 333 -22.59 8.27 -0.12
CA GLY A 333 -21.30 8.84 -0.50
C GLY A 333 -20.21 8.58 0.53
N TYR A 334 -19.45 9.61 0.91
CA TYR A 334 -18.52 9.55 2.04
C TYR A 334 -19.24 9.92 3.34
N PRO A 335 -18.76 9.39 4.46
CA PRO A 335 -17.53 8.65 4.71
C PRO A 335 -17.64 7.14 4.40
N ASP A 336 -16.54 6.53 3.94
CA ASP A 336 -16.39 5.07 3.80
C ASP A 336 -15.71 4.45 5.06
N PHE A 337 -15.48 3.13 5.05
CA PHE A 337 -14.78 2.46 6.16
C PHE A 337 -13.38 3.05 6.41
N HIS A 338 -12.66 3.40 5.34
CA HIS A 338 -11.32 3.97 5.49
C HIS A 338 -11.36 5.36 6.16
N CYS A 339 -12.48 6.05 6.09
CA CYS A 339 -12.66 7.33 6.77
C CYS A 339 -12.70 7.20 8.31
N LEU A 340 -12.99 6.02 8.88
CA LEU A 340 -12.82 5.77 10.32
C LEU A 340 -11.37 6.03 10.75
N ARG A 341 -10.40 5.59 9.94
CA ARG A 341 -8.99 5.87 10.18
C ARG A 341 -8.65 7.37 10.09
N HIS A 342 -9.29 8.11 9.16
CA HIS A 342 -9.16 9.57 9.12
C HIS A 342 -9.73 10.19 10.39
N THR A 343 -10.86 9.68 10.89
CA THR A 343 -11.48 10.12 12.15
C THR A 343 -10.54 9.91 13.33
N VAL A 344 -9.95 8.73 13.47
CA VAL A 344 -8.96 8.43 14.51
C VAL A 344 -7.80 9.40 14.47
N ARG A 345 -7.20 9.59 13.28
CA ARG A 345 -6.08 10.54 13.11
C ARG A 345 -6.47 11.96 13.54
N THR A 346 -7.61 12.44 13.09
CA THR A 346 -8.11 13.78 13.43
C THR A 346 -8.36 13.91 14.92
N LYS A 347 -9.04 12.95 15.55
CA LYS A 347 -9.34 12.96 16.99
C LYS A 347 -8.08 12.94 17.86
N LEU A 348 -7.06 12.16 17.48
CA LEU A 348 -5.79 12.14 18.20
C LEU A 348 -5.00 13.45 18.02
N LEU A 349 -5.08 14.09 16.85
CA LEU A 349 -4.49 15.43 16.64
C LEU A 349 -5.22 16.48 17.48
N GLU A 350 -6.55 16.47 17.54
CA GLU A 350 -7.36 17.34 18.39
C GLU A 350 -7.08 17.15 19.89
N ALA A 351 -6.62 15.95 20.28
CA ALA A 351 -6.20 15.63 21.65
C ALA A 351 -4.71 15.89 21.91
N ASP A 352 -4.04 16.70 21.06
CA ASP A 352 -2.63 17.08 21.16
C ASP A 352 -1.63 15.91 21.19
N ILE A 353 -2.02 14.76 20.59
CA ILE A 353 -1.11 13.63 20.45
C ILE A 353 -0.11 13.90 19.33
N LYS A 354 1.17 13.70 19.62
CA LYS A 354 2.27 13.90 18.67
C LYS A 354 2.05 13.06 17.40
N GLU A 355 2.22 13.67 16.23
CA GLU A 355 1.98 13.04 14.91
C GLU A 355 2.74 11.72 14.74
N GLN A 356 3.95 11.62 15.27
CA GLN A 356 4.74 10.38 15.24
C GLN A 356 4.06 9.22 15.99
N LEU A 357 3.40 9.49 17.15
CA LEU A 357 2.64 8.46 17.88
C LEU A 357 1.38 8.07 17.09
N ILE A 358 0.72 9.04 16.48
CA ILE A 358 -0.44 8.80 15.62
C ILE A 358 -0.03 7.89 14.45
N ASP A 359 1.10 8.18 13.79
CA ASP A 359 1.61 7.38 12.69
C ASP A 359 1.97 5.96 13.11
N MET A 360 2.50 5.77 14.34
CA MET A 360 2.71 4.43 14.91
C MET A 360 1.39 3.68 15.10
N ILE A 361 0.37 4.32 15.67
CA ILE A 361 -0.95 3.71 15.92
C ILE A 361 -1.61 3.34 14.59
N VAL A 362 -1.67 4.28 13.66
CA VAL A 362 -2.35 4.04 12.38
C VAL A 362 -1.48 3.27 11.36
N GLY A 363 -0.17 3.13 11.55
CA GLY A 363 0.76 2.42 10.65
C GLY A 363 1.01 3.21 9.35
N HIS A 364 1.48 4.45 9.48
CA HIS A 364 2.10 5.23 8.43
C HIS A 364 3.63 5.12 8.51
N GLU A 365 4.31 5.32 7.39
CA GLU A 365 5.77 5.47 7.43
C GLU A 365 6.12 6.75 8.17
N ILE A 366 6.94 6.61 9.21
CA ILE A 366 7.45 7.75 9.95
C ILE A 366 8.49 8.44 9.06
N GLN A 367 8.19 9.65 8.61
CA GLN A 367 9.15 10.49 7.91
C GLN A 367 10.14 11.06 8.93
N GLY A 368 11.45 10.81 8.76
CA GLY A 368 12.48 11.36 9.62
C GLY A 368 13.77 10.54 9.65
N SER A 369 14.75 11.06 10.39
CA SER A 369 16.07 10.44 10.58
C SER A 369 16.00 9.10 11.31
N THR A 370 17.08 8.33 11.27
CA THR A 370 17.24 7.03 11.96
C THR A 370 16.84 7.07 13.45
N GLY A 371 16.98 8.23 14.12
CA GLY A 371 16.52 8.46 15.47
C GLY A 371 15.00 8.33 15.64
N ALA A 372 14.20 8.71 14.67
CA ALA A 372 12.74 8.55 14.72
C ALA A 372 12.31 7.08 14.66
N LYS A 373 13.11 6.20 14.05
CA LYS A 373 12.88 4.74 13.99
C LYS A 373 13.26 4.03 15.28
N VAL A 374 14.20 4.56 16.05
CA VAL A 374 14.65 4.00 17.35
C VAL A 374 13.63 4.23 18.46
N TYR A 375 12.68 5.17 18.30
CA TYR A 375 11.56 5.34 19.22
C TYR A 375 10.51 4.20 19.18
N SER A 376 10.75 3.14 18.42
CA SER A 376 9.91 1.92 18.39
C SER A 376 9.87 1.17 19.73
N HIS A 377 10.73 1.51 20.70
CA HIS A 377 10.71 1.03 22.08
C HIS A 377 9.83 1.86 23.04
N ARG A 378 9.06 2.82 22.54
CA ARG A 378 8.07 3.46 23.40
C ARG A 378 7.05 2.41 23.81
N THR A 379 6.96 2.25 25.10
CA THR A 379 6.21 1.21 25.79
C THR A 379 4.73 1.21 25.31
N LEU A 380 4.11 0.05 25.32
CA LEU A 380 2.65 -0.10 25.14
C LEU A 380 1.86 0.89 25.99
N VAL A 381 2.40 1.31 27.13
CA VAL A 381 1.85 2.35 28.02
C VAL A 381 1.62 3.67 27.28
N THR A 382 2.63 4.19 26.54
CA THR A 382 2.50 5.47 25.84
C THR A 382 1.46 5.38 24.69
N LEU A 383 1.41 4.24 24.00
CA LEU A 383 0.41 4.00 22.95
C LEU A 383 -0.99 3.86 23.54
N ARG A 384 -1.14 3.17 24.71
CA ARG A 384 -2.40 3.07 25.45
C ARG A 384 -2.89 4.46 25.85
N ASP A 385 -2.03 5.26 26.48
CA ASP A 385 -2.40 6.59 26.95
C ASP A 385 -2.84 7.51 25.79
N ALA A 386 -2.26 7.33 24.60
CA ALA A 386 -2.69 8.03 23.41
C ALA A 386 -4.05 7.51 22.91
N ILE A 387 -4.26 6.19 22.83
CA ILE A 387 -5.50 5.59 22.35
C ILE A 387 -6.66 5.90 23.28
N GLU A 388 -6.46 5.93 24.58
CA GLU A 388 -7.49 6.29 25.58
C GLU A 388 -7.97 7.76 25.46
N LYS A 389 -7.29 8.58 24.65
CA LYS A 389 -7.79 9.92 24.27
C LYS A 389 -8.86 9.89 23.18
N LEU A 390 -9.07 8.75 22.52
CA LEU A 390 -10.16 8.59 21.57
C LEU A 390 -11.49 8.56 22.31
N LYS A 391 -12.26 9.64 22.20
CA LYS A 391 -13.60 9.77 22.78
C LYS A 391 -14.59 10.14 21.70
N PHE A 392 -15.69 9.42 21.68
CA PHE A 392 -16.79 9.62 20.73
C PHE A 392 -18.10 9.60 21.51
N SER A 393 -18.76 10.75 21.64
CA SER A 393 -19.95 10.90 22.49
C SER A 393 -21.06 9.93 22.10
N SER A 394 -21.40 9.86 20.81
CA SER A 394 -22.52 9.03 20.35
C SER A 394 -22.26 7.52 20.39
N PRO A 395 -21.11 7.00 19.89
CA PRO A 395 -20.81 5.57 20.00
C PRO A 395 -20.72 5.07 21.43
N GLU A 396 -20.12 5.85 22.34
CA GLU A 396 -19.96 5.43 23.73
C GLU A 396 -21.31 5.30 24.45
N GLU A 397 -22.21 6.27 24.28
CA GLU A 397 -23.57 6.23 24.85
C GLU A 397 -24.39 5.06 24.29
N LEU A 398 -24.44 4.94 22.95
CA LEU A 398 -25.29 3.96 22.29
C LEU A 398 -24.84 2.51 22.49
N LEU A 399 -23.53 2.28 22.49
CA LEU A 399 -22.98 0.93 22.67
C LEU A 399 -23.06 0.47 24.14
N GLN A 400 -22.96 1.38 25.12
CA GLN A 400 -23.08 1.05 26.53
C GLN A 400 -24.52 0.78 26.95
N VAL A 401 -25.52 1.46 26.39
CA VAL A 401 -26.95 1.21 26.65
C VAL A 401 -27.32 -0.22 26.25
N ASN A 402 -26.73 -0.76 25.20
CA ASN A 402 -27.03 -2.12 24.73
C ASN A 402 -26.44 -3.22 25.63
N LEU A 403 -25.41 -2.93 26.44
CA LEU A 403 -24.86 -3.86 27.46
C LEU A 403 -25.76 -4.01 28.69
N SER A 404 -26.64 -3.04 28.92
CA SER A 404 -27.57 -3.05 30.07
C SER A 404 -28.89 -3.78 29.80
N GLN A 405 -29.11 -4.23 28.56
CA GLN A 405 -30.28 -5.02 28.21
C GLN A 405 -29.92 -6.52 28.30
N PRO A 406 -30.71 -7.34 29.05
CA PRO A 406 -30.48 -8.78 29.10
C PRO A 406 -30.62 -9.36 27.70
N GLU A 407 -29.74 -10.31 27.39
CA GLU A 407 -29.84 -11.11 26.14
C GLU A 407 -31.25 -11.73 26.07
N PRO A 408 -31.92 -11.67 24.92
CA PRO A 408 -33.23 -12.27 24.73
C PRO A 408 -33.19 -13.79 24.72
#